data_c709054fed0ed5415a03518f71fd1b2e
#
_entry.id   c709054fed0ed5415a03518f71fd1b2e
#
_cell.length_a   1.000
_cell.length_b   1.000
_cell.length_c   1.000
_cell.angle_alpha   90.00
_cell.angle_beta   90.00
_cell.angle_gamma   90.00
#
_symmetry.space_group_name_H-M   'P 1'
#
loop_
_entity.id
_entity.type
_entity.pdbx_description
1 polymer ?
#
loop_
_entity_poly.entity_id
_entity_poly.type
_entity_poly.pdbx_seq_one_letter_code
_entity_poly.pdbx_strand_id
1 'polypeptide(L)'
;MRTILTLFVALTAITTSSPARAHEASQPFVPVFETDFPDAAVLRDGATFFAYATNAQGDKANVQVARSSDLVKWELVRNGDQLHDAMPVLPPWAKRGRTWAPEVIKTAAGYVLHFTAHDRKSDLQCLGAAFSTSPLGPFVSDATETLICQTELGGTIDSHPFRDDDGQLYLYYKSDANNPRFGKKTDIFVQKLSANGLAVEGDPVALLRNDTAWEAHVIEAPTMVRRGNDYVLFFSANHFGWETHQRLSPYAVGYAKCAGPMGPCADAPANPILNSYNDRQAGCLSGPGHQSVFSVGERQFMSFHAWAATKGCRKAGNERYLYVAPILWDGDVPRLGLSLRPAQKVRRTPGQ
;
A
#
# COMPACT_ATOMS: atom_id res chain seq x y z
N MET A 1 -11.89 7.61 84.26
CA MET A 1 -12.02 8.46 83.03
C MET A 1 -10.73 8.30 82.24
N ARG A 2 -10.77 7.51 81.13
CA ARG A 2 -9.63 7.35 80.21
C ARG A 2 -10.01 8.09 78.92
N THR A 3 -9.24 9.14 78.60
CA THR A 3 -9.42 9.97 77.42
C THR A 3 -8.70 9.25 76.26
N ILE A 4 -9.42 8.89 75.19
CA ILE A 4 -8.87 8.34 73.97
C ILE A 4 -8.56 9.50 73.02
N LEU A 5 -7.30 9.62 72.66
CA LEU A 5 -6.79 10.60 71.71
C LEU A 5 -6.84 9.95 70.29
N THR A 6 -7.72 10.44 69.41
CA THR A 6 -7.86 9.96 68.04
C THR A 6 -6.93 10.78 67.14
N LEU A 7 -5.95 10.10 66.55
CA LEU A 7 -4.99 10.70 65.62
C LEU A 7 -5.58 10.66 64.20
N PHE A 8 -5.89 11.81 63.60
CA PHE A 8 -6.23 11.92 62.19
C PHE A 8 -4.99 12.00 61.36
N VAL A 9 -4.71 10.99 60.51
CA VAL A 9 -3.70 11.02 59.49
C VAL A 9 -4.35 11.56 58.21
N ALA A 10 -3.94 12.75 57.78
CA ALA A 10 -4.35 13.34 56.53
C ALA A 10 -3.49 12.72 55.40
N LEU A 11 -4.14 11.95 54.52
CA LEU A 11 -3.51 11.42 53.28
C LEU A 11 -3.51 12.52 52.22
N THR A 12 -2.37 13.16 51.96
CA THR A 12 -2.20 14.06 50.81
C THR A 12 -2.01 13.23 49.55
N ALA A 13 -2.98 13.21 48.66
CA ALA A 13 -2.90 12.63 47.33
C ALA A 13 -1.97 13.52 46.46
N ILE A 14 -0.79 13.00 46.15
CA ILE A 14 0.11 13.61 45.17
C ILE A 14 -0.42 13.24 43.77
N THR A 15 -1.11 14.18 43.13
CA THR A 15 -1.47 14.07 41.71
C THR A 15 -0.22 14.31 40.88
N THR A 16 0.39 13.23 40.39
CA THR A 16 1.42 13.32 39.34
C THR A 16 0.73 13.66 38.04
N SER A 17 0.73 14.93 37.66
CA SER A 17 0.39 15.35 36.30
C SER A 17 1.48 14.81 35.35
N SER A 18 1.12 13.81 34.54
CA SER A 18 1.94 13.41 33.40
C SER A 18 2.15 14.64 32.51
N PRO A 19 3.39 14.94 32.09
CA PRO A 19 3.60 16.02 31.14
C PRO A 19 2.88 15.66 29.85
N ALA A 20 2.01 16.56 29.39
CA ALA A 20 1.43 16.48 28.06
C ALA A 20 2.57 16.33 27.05
N ARG A 21 2.62 15.20 26.33
CA ARG A 21 3.57 15.02 25.21
C ARG A 21 3.36 16.20 24.28
N ALA A 22 4.37 17.07 24.18
CA ALA A 22 4.41 18.11 23.18
C ALA A 22 4.16 17.43 21.82
N HIS A 23 3.16 17.88 21.08
CA HIS A 23 2.97 17.51 19.69
C HIS A 23 4.28 17.87 18.98
N GLU A 24 5.10 16.87 18.65
CA GLU A 24 6.17 17.06 17.68
C GLU A 24 5.50 17.63 16.43
N ALA A 25 5.94 18.83 16.03
CA ALA A 25 5.42 19.49 14.83
C ALA A 25 5.53 18.49 13.67
N SER A 26 4.39 18.01 13.19
CA SER A 26 4.34 17.01 12.12
C SER A 26 5.00 17.61 10.89
N GLN A 27 6.15 17.06 10.51
CA GLN A 27 6.79 17.48 9.26
C GLN A 27 5.96 16.95 8.08
N PRO A 28 5.85 17.71 6.98
CA PRO A 28 5.05 17.29 5.85
C PRO A 28 5.59 16.02 5.22
N PHE A 29 4.70 15.14 4.76
CA PHE A 29 5.06 14.09 3.81
C PHE A 29 5.49 14.75 2.50
N VAL A 30 6.60 14.30 1.93
CA VAL A 30 7.08 14.74 0.62
C VAL A 30 7.21 13.53 -0.30
N PRO A 31 6.86 13.66 -1.58
CA PRO A 31 7.06 12.57 -2.53
C PRO A 31 8.56 12.28 -2.70
N VAL A 32 8.89 11.01 -2.87
CA VAL A 32 10.23 10.57 -3.26
C VAL A 32 10.36 10.52 -4.78
N PHE A 33 9.22 10.53 -5.51
CA PHE A 33 9.19 10.49 -6.96
C PHE A 33 7.98 11.29 -7.49
N GLU A 34 8.26 12.45 -8.10
CA GLU A 34 7.27 13.40 -8.63
C GLU A 34 6.95 13.11 -10.10
N THR A 35 6.39 11.93 -10.36
CA THR A 35 5.93 11.46 -11.66
C THR A 35 4.64 10.68 -11.42
N ASP A 36 3.74 10.59 -12.40
CA ASP A 36 2.55 9.75 -12.29
C ASP A 36 2.97 8.27 -12.17
N PHE A 37 2.95 7.80 -10.95
CA PHE A 37 3.44 6.46 -10.58
C PHE A 37 2.53 5.85 -9.51
N PRO A 38 1.24 5.65 -9.84
CA PRO A 38 0.24 5.20 -8.88
C PRO A 38 0.35 3.71 -8.57
N ASP A 39 -0.17 3.33 -7.40
CA ASP A 39 -0.34 1.95 -6.97
C ASP A 39 1.00 1.19 -6.90
N ALA A 40 2.04 1.87 -6.40
CA ALA A 40 3.41 1.40 -6.48
C ALA A 40 3.76 0.37 -5.40
N ALA A 41 4.09 -0.84 -5.81
CA ALA A 41 4.68 -1.88 -4.97
C ALA A 41 6.21 -1.91 -5.10
N VAL A 42 6.92 -2.10 -3.98
CA VAL A 42 8.39 -2.09 -3.94
C VAL A 42 8.95 -3.47 -3.65
N LEU A 43 9.80 -3.96 -4.55
CA LEU A 43 10.63 -5.16 -4.38
C LEU A 43 12.08 -4.75 -4.11
N ARG A 44 12.69 -5.34 -3.09
CA ARG A 44 14.14 -5.29 -2.89
C ARG A 44 14.81 -6.49 -3.53
N ASP A 45 15.80 -6.27 -4.40
CA ASP A 45 16.66 -7.30 -4.93
C ASP A 45 18.15 -6.90 -4.80
N GLY A 46 18.85 -7.56 -3.91
CA GLY A 46 20.21 -7.20 -3.54
C GLY A 46 20.30 -5.79 -2.94
N ALA A 47 21.06 -4.92 -3.60
CA ALA A 47 21.25 -3.51 -3.23
C ALA A 47 20.28 -2.56 -3.95
N THR A 48 19.44 -3.07 -4.85
CA THR A 48 18.52 -2.27 -5.67
C THR A 48 17.08 -2.47 -5.21
N PHE A 49 16.32 -1.38 -5.20
CA PHE A 49 14.89 -1.38 -5.03
C PHE A 49 14.25 -1.15 -6.41
N PHE A 50 13.26 -1.96 -6.73
CA PHE A 50 12.42 -1.84 -7.91
C PHE A 50 11.01 -1.48 -7.46
N ALA A 51 10.41 -0.47 -8.05
CA ALA A 51 9.01 -0.14 -7.85
C ALA A 51 8.26 -0.40 -9.15
N TYR A 52 7.11 -1.07 -9.04
CA TYR A 52 6.22 -1.37 -10.17
C TYR A 52 4.92 -0.62 -9.96
N ALA A 53 4.38 -0.02 -11.02
CA ALA A 53 3.18 0.79 -10.93
C ALA A 53 2.19 0.50 -12.05
N THR A 54 0.95 0.89 -11.83
CA THR A 54 -0.16 0.88 -12.79
C THR A 54 0.28 1.43 -14.15
N ASN A 55 -0.34 0.97 -15.23
CA ASN A 55 -0.01 1.34 -16.61
C ASN A 55 0.17 2.86 -16.80
N ALA A 56 1.16 3.22 -17.60
CA ALA A 56 1.41 4.62 -17.93
C ALA A 56 0.30 5.18 -18.83
N GLN A 57 0.00 6.47 -18.66
CA GLN A 57 -0.97 7.17 -19.49
C GLN A 57 -0.62 7.07 -20.98
N GLY A 58 -1.64 6.91 -21.83
CA GLY A 58 -1.49 6.78 -23.28
C GLY A 58 -0.86 5.47 -23.72
N ASP A 59 -1.04 4.39 -22.94
CA ASP A 59 -0.60 3.02 -23.24
C ASP A 59 0.91 2.88 -23.51
N LYS A 60 1.71 3.76 -22.94
CA LYS A 60 3.17 3.76 -23.12
C LYS A 60 3.86 2.55 -22.47
N ALA A 61 3.30 2.04 -21.38
CA ALA A 61 3.72 0.82 -20.71
C ALA A 61 2.54 0.15 -20.02
N ASN A 62 2.46 -1.18 -20.03
CA ASN A 62 1.49 -1.92 -19.25
C ASN A 62 1.89 -1.94 -17.77
N VAL A 63 3.17 -2.09 -17.47
CA VAL A 63 3.72 -2.05 -16.11
C VAL A 63 4.91 -1.11 -16.09
N GLN A 64 4.77 0.02 -15.42
CA GLN A 64 5.84 0.98 -15.20
C GLN A 64 6.85 0.41 -14.20
N VAL A 65 8.14 0.70 -14.39
CA VAL A 65 9.20 0.35 -13.45
C VAL A 65 10.08 1.54 -13.15
N ALA A 66 10.30 1.79 -11.88
CA ALA A 66 11.34 2.69 -11.38
C ALA A 66 12.33 1.93 -10.50
N ARG A 67 13.54 2.44 -10.37
CA ARG A 67 14.59 1.86 -9.52
C ARG A 67 15.20 2.90 -8.60
N SER A 68 15.70 2.44 -7.46
CA SER A 68 16.42 3.23 -6.46
C SER A 68 17.48 2.38 -5.77
N SER A 69 18.54 3.01 -5.27
CA SER A 69 19.52 2.39 -4.37
C SER A 69 19.40 2.84 -2.92
N ASP A 70 18.57 3.87 -2.65
CA ASP A 70 18.47 4.53 -1.35
C ASP A 70 17.03 4.82 -0.88
N LEU A 71 16.01 4.41 -1.66
CA LEU A 71 14.58 4.68 -1.45
C LEU A 71 14.17 6.14 -1.54
N VAL A 72 15.11 7.04 -1.80
CA VAL A 72 14.90 8.50 -1.83
C VAL A 72 14.97 9.04 -3.23
N LYS A 73 15.92 8.55 -4.02
CA LYS A 73 16.09 8.93 -5.43
C LYS A 73 15.60 7.80 -6.30
N TRP A 74 14.56 8.04 -7.05
CA TRP A 74 13.98 7.09 -7.97
C TRP A 74 14.15 7.54 -9.41
N GLU A 75 14.36 6.61 -10.29
CA GLU A 75 14.51 6.82 -11.71
C GLU A 75 13.61 5.85 -12.48
N LEU A 76 12.80 6.37 -13.42
CA LEU A 76 12.10 5.51 -14.37
C LEU A 76 13.10 4.71 -15.18
N VAL A 77 12.85 3.43 -15.30
CA VAL A 77 13.64 2.59 -16.21
C VAL A 77 13.25 2.93 -17.65
N ARG A 78 14.25 3.06 -18.53
CA ARG A 78 14.07 3.42 -19.93
C ARG A 78 14.90 2.54 -20.84
N ASN A 79 14.39 2.32 -22.05
CA ASN A 79 15.10 1.71 -23.18
C ASN A 79 15.36 2.83 -24.22
N GLY A 80 16.52 3.50 -24.12
CA GLY A 80 16.74 4.75 -24.84
C GLY A 80 15.75 5.83 -24.38
N ASP A 81 15.05 6.47 -25.32
CA ASP A 81 14.03 7.50 -25.02
C ASP A 81 12.67 6.94 -24.63
N GLN A 82 12.45 5.65 -24.84
CA GLN A 82 11.17 5.01 -24.55
C GLN A 82 11.08 4.57 -23.09
N LEU A 83 9.89 4.68 -22.51
CA LEU A 83 9.59 4.10 -21.21
C LEU A 83 9.73 2.58 -21.30
N HIS A 84 10.44 1.99 -20.34
CA HIS A 84 10.52 0.55 -20.22
C HIS A 84 9.16 -0.01 -19.74
N ASP A 85 8.69 -1.05 -20.43
CA ASP A 85 7.51 -1.81 -20.05
C ASP A 85 7.94 -3.17 -19.51
N ALA A 86 7.71 -3.44 -18.22
CA ALA A 86 8.08 -4.72 -17.63
C ALA A 86 7.25 -5.89 -18.18
N MET A 87 6.08 -5.62 -18.75
CA MET A 87 5.20 -6.63 -19.37
C MET A 87 4.70 -6.13 -20.73
N PRO A 88 5.56 -6.07 -21.76
CA PRO A 88 5.22 -5.46 -23.04
C PRO A 88 4.16 -6.24 -23.82
N VAL A 89 4.01 -7.54 -23.54
CA VAL A 89 3.00 -8.41 -24.14
C VAL A 89 2.08 -8.93 -23.03
N LEU A 90 0.82 -8.55 -23.11
CA LEU A 90 -0.22 -9.05 -22.20
C LEU A 90 -0.65 -10.47 -22.61
N PRO A 91 -1.10 -11.32 -21.65
CA PRO A 91 -1.64 -12.62 -21.98
C PRO A 91 -2.91 -12.50 -22.83
N PRO A 92 -3.27 -13.56 -23.59
CA PRO A 92 -4.37 -13.53 -24.57
C PRO A 92 -5.73 -13.03 -24.02
N TRP A 93 -6.02 -13.31 -22.75
CA TRP A 93 -7.27 -12.90 -22.11
C TRP A 93 -7.36 -11.39 -21.85
N ALA A 94 -6.21 -10.70 -21.65
CA ALA A 94 -6.16 -9.32 -21.18
C ALA A 94 -6.28 -8.28 -22.30
N LYS A 95 -7.01 -7.20 -22.05
CA LYS A 95 -7.04 -5.98 -22.89
C LYS A 95 -5.98 -4.99 -22.43
N ARG A 96 -5.33 -4.30 -23.38
CA ARG A 96 -4.34 -3.25 -23.11
C ARG A 96 -5.00 -2.00 -22.49
N GLY A 97 -4.21 -1.22 -21.75
CA GLY A 97 -4.60 0.12 -21.25
C GLY A 97 -5.29 0.11 -19.87
N ARG A 98 -5.44 -1.06 -19.28
CA ARG A 98 -6.05 -1.24 -17.95
C ARG A 98 -5.31 -2.29 -17.13
N THR A 99 -3.97 -2.17 -17.06
CA THR A 99 -3.14 -3.03 -16.21
C THR A 99 -2.85 -2.26 -14.92
N TRP A 100 -3.40 -2.73 -13.79
CA TRP A 100 -3.40 -2.01 -12.53
C TRP A 100 -2.70 -2.78 -11.43
N ALA A 101 -2.18 -2.04 -10.44
CA ALA A 101 -1.66 -2.54 -9.16
C ALA A 101 -0.76 -3.78 -9.31
N PRO A 102 0.34 -3.69 -10.07
CA PRO A 102 1.27 -4.79 -10.23
C PRO A 102 2.10 -4.98 -8.96
N GLU A 103 2.21 -6.22 -8.48
CA GLU A 103 3.15 -6.58 -7.42
C GLU A 103 4.03 -7.76 -7.84
N VAL A 104 5.28 -7.74 -7.39
CA VAL A 104 6.27 -8.76 -7.75
C VAL A 104 6.81 -9.46 -6.52
N ILE A 105 6.82 -10.79 -6.56
CA ILE A 105 7.48 -11.62 -5.56
C ILE A 105 8.64 -12.39 -6.17
N LYS A 106 9.76 -12.47 -5.44
CA LYS A 106 10.90 -13.31 -5.82
C LYS A 106 10.67 -14.75 -5.40
N THR A 107 10.86 -15.70 -6.30
CA THR A 107 10.82 -17.14 -6.07
C THR A 107 12.19 -17.77 -6.30
N ALA A 108 12.32 -19.05 -6.04
CA ALA A 108 13.58 -19.77 -6.35
C ALA A 108 13.92 -19.78 -7.84
N ALA A 109 12.91 -19.75 -8.72
CA ALA A 109 13.08 -19.78 -10.18
C ALA A 109 13.29 -18.38 -10.80
N GLY A 110 12.88 -17.31 -10.13
CA GLY A 110 12.91 -15.95 -10.66
C GLY A 110 11.88 -15.06 -9.98
N TYR A 111 11.16 -14.28 -10.77
CA TYR A 111 10.21 -13.28 -10.29
C TYR A 111 8.83 -13.56 -10.86
N VAL A 112 7.82 -13.47 -10.03
CA VAL A 112 6.41 -13.58 -10.43
C VAL A 112 5.74 -12.24 -10.22
N LEU A 113 5.18 -11.70 -11.28
CA LEU A 113 4.35 -10.51 -11.29
C LEU A 113 2.89 -10.94 -11.20
N HIS A 114 2.19 -10.46 -10.17
CA HIS A 114 0.74 -10.49 -10.09
C HIS A 114 0.22 -9.11 -10.51
N PHE A 115 -0.85 -9.09 -11.29
CA PHE A 115 -1.40 -7.85 -11.84
C PHE A 115 -2.90 -7.95 -12.07
N THR A 116 -3.57 -6.82 -12.07
CA THR A 116 -4.95 -6.71 -12.55
C THR A 116 -4.94 -6.33 -14.02
N ALA A 117 -5.82 -6.93 -14.82
CA ALA A 117 -6.08 -6.49 -16.18
C ALA A 117 -7.54 -6.71 -16.57
N HIS A 118 -8.00 -5.99 -17.61
CA HIS A 118 -9.35 -6.10 -18.10
C HIS A 118 -9.52 -7.38 -18.93
N ASP A 119 -10.35 -8.29 -18.45
CA ASP A 119 -10.64 -9.56 -19.15
C ASP A 119 -11.57 -9.34 -20.34
N ARG A 120 -11.20 -9.94 -21.48
CA ARG A 120 -11.97 -9.84 -22.74
C ARG A 120 -13.30 -10.56 -22.69
N LYS A 121 -13.41 -11.63 -21.89
CA LYS A 121 -14.56 -12.51 -21.84
C LYS A 121 -15.64 -12.00 -20.91
N SER A 122 -15.27 -11.64 -19.68
CA SER A 122 -16.20 -11.16 -18.66
C SER A 122 -16.48 -9.66 -18.75
N ASP A 123 -15.61 -8.90 -19.44
CA ASP A 123 -15.60 -7.43 -19.47
C ASP A 123 -15.45 -6.81 -18.07
N LEU A 124 -14.70 -7.50 -17.19
CA LEU A 124 -14.39 -7.11 -15.81
C LEU A 124 -12.87 -7.01 -15.62
N GLN A 125 -12.45 -6.37 -14.52
CA GLN A 125 -11.07 -6.40 -14.07
C GLN A 125 -10.80 -7.70 -13.32
N CYS A 126 -9.76 -8.43 -13.72
CA CYS A 126 -9.41 -9.74 -13.16
C CYS A 126 -7.90 -9.85 -12.94
N LEU A 127 -7.50 -10.81 -12.11
CA LEU A 127 -6.09 -11.04 -11.80
C LEU A 127 -5.42 -11.97 -12.79
N GLY A 128 -4.15 -11.69 -13.04
CA GLY A 128 -3.22 -12.53 -13.77
C GLY A 128 -1.90 -12.69 -13.07
N ALA A 129 -1.12 -13.67 -13.52
CA ALA A 129 0.27 -13.88 -13.13
C ALA A 129 1.16 -14.03 -14.34
N ALA A 130 2.41 -13.53 -14.25
CA ALA A 130 3.42 -13.62 -15.29
C ALA A 130 4.80 -13.86 -14.66
N PHE A 131 5.70 -14.52 -15.38
CA PHE A 131 7.02 -14.90 -14.89
C PHE A 131 8.14 -14.20 -15.65
N SER A 132 9.24 -13.91 -14.95
CA SER A 132 10.51 -13.45 -15.52
C SER A 132 11.70 -13.96 -14.72
N THR A 133 12.85 -14.13 -15.38
CA THR A 133 14.13 -14.38 -14.70
C THR A 133 14.83 -13.09 -14.24
N SER A 134 14.28 -11.93 -14.56
CA SER A 134 14.80 -10.61 -14.22
C SER A 134 13.74 -9.78 -13.50
N PRO A 135 14.09 -8.96 -12.48
CA PRO A 135 13.16 -8.03 -11.86
C PRO A 135 12.68 -6.93 -12.81
N LEU A 136 13.39 -6.69 -13.90
CA LEU A 136 12.96 -5.74 -14.94
C LEU A 136 11.98 -6.35 -15.96
N GLY A 137 11.73 -7.64 -15.89
CA GLY A 137 11.01 -8.35 -16.95
C GLY A 137 11.92 -8.71 -18.13
N PRO A 138 11.38 -8.98 -19.35
CA PRO A 138 9.94 -8.99 -19.58
C PRO A 138 9.25 -10.08 -18.79
N PHE A 139 8.15 -9.74 -18.12
CA PHE A 139 7.26 -10.72 -17.54
C PHE A 139 6.38 -11.31 -18.64
N VAL A 140 6.33 -12.62 -18.71
CA VAL A 140 5.62 -13.35 -19.76
C VAL A 140 4.58 -14.26 -19.17
N SER A 141 3.41 -14.30 -19.80
CA SER A 141 2.33 -15.24 -19.51
C SER A 141 1.63 -15.61 -20.83
N ASP A 142 1.50 -16.90 -21.06
CA ASP A 142 0.74 -17.48 -22.17
C ASP A 142 -0.65 -17.97 -21.76
N ALA A 143 -1.06 -17.65 -20.52
CA ALA A 143 -2.36 -18.02 -19.97
C ALA A 143 -3.49 -17.51 -20.86
N THR A 144 -4.43 -18.38 -21.20
CA THR A 144 -5.64 -18.06 -21.97
C THR A 144 -6.82 -17.66 -21.08
N GLU A 145 -6.71 -17.92 -19.77
CA GLU A 145 -7.71 -17.61 -18.75
C GLU A 145 -7.05 -16.78 -17.63
N THR A 146 -7.86 -16.05 -16.89
CA THR A 146 -7.45 -15.27 -15.72
C THR A 146 -7.00 -16.17 -14.58
N LEU A 147 -6.12 -15.67 -13.69
CA LEU A 147 -5.76 -16.37 -12.45
C LEU A 147 -6.94 -16.43 -11.47
N ILE A 148 -7.60 -15.29 -11.27
CA ILE A 148 -8.81 -15.14 -10.44
C ILE A 148 -9.73 -14.11 -11.09
N CYS A 149 -11.01 -14.43 -11.20
CA CYS A 149 -12.04 -13.50 -11.62
C CYS A 149 -13.37 -13.82 -10.93
N GLN A 150 -13.69 -13.08 -9.87
CA GLN A 150 -14.96 -13.25 -9.12
C GLN A 150 -16.09 -12.49 -9.84
N THR A 151 -16.59 -13.07 -10.95
CA THR A 151 -17.55 -12.40 -11.83
C THR A 151 -18.83 -11.96 -11.12
N GLU A 152 -19.32 -12.73 -10.15
CA GLU A 152 -20.51 -12.43 -9.34
C GLU A 152 -20.27 -11.27 -8.32
N LEU A 153 -19.00 -10.96 -8.07
CA LEU A 153 -18.55 -9.88 -7.21
C LEU A 153 -17.92 -8.71 -7.99
N GLY A 154 -18.23 -8.60 -9.30
CA GLY A 154 -17.80 -7.47 -10.11
C GLY A 154 -16.36 -7.53 -10.63
N GLY A 155 -15.66 -8.63 -10.41
CA GLY A 155 -14.26 -8.84 -10.76
C GLY A 155 -13.36 -8.97 -9.54
N THR A 156 -12.05 -8.97 -9.78
CA THR A 156 -11.02 -9.15 -8.74
C THR A 156 -9.81 -8.29 -9.07
N ILE A 157 -9.35 -7.47 -8.10
CA ILE A 157 -8.23 -6.54 -8.29
C ILE A 157 -7.29 -6.54 -7.08
N ASP A 158 -6.20 -5.79 -7.18
CA ASP A 158 -5.27 -5.44 -6.08
C ASP A 158 -4.67 -6.68 -5.41
N SER A 159 -3.93 -7.45 -6.20
CA SER A 159 -3.25 -8.65 -5.70
C SER A 159 -1.98 -8.34 -4.94
N HIS A 160 -1.81 -8.93 -3.76
CA HIS A 160 -0.59 -8.87 -2.94
C HIS A 160 -0.07 -10.28 -2.64
N PRO A 161 1.06 -10.70 -3.22
CA PRO A 161 1.70 -11.98 -2.90
C PRO A 161 2.50 -11.86 -1.60
N PHE A 162 2.26 -12.75 -0.67
CA PHE A 162 2.95 -12.81 0.61
C PHE A 162 3.62 -14.18 0.80
N ARG A 163 4.84 -14.19 1.34
CA ARG A 163 5.56 -15.40 1.76
C ARG A 163 5.63 -15.43 3.28
N ASP A 164 5.10 -16.49 3.88
CA ASP A 164 5.26 -16.74 5.31
C ASP A 164 6.62 -17.39 5.64
N ASP A 165 6.99 -17.44 6.91
CA ASP A 165 8.28 -17.94 7.38
C ASP A 165 8.48 -19.45 7.11
N ASP A 166 7.39 -20.22 7.01
CA ASP A 166 7.42 -21.63 6.59
C ASP A 166 7.64 -21.83 5.08
N GLY A 167 7.69 -20.72 4.32
CA GLY A 167 7.87 -20.71 2.88
C GLY A 167 6.57 -20.79 2.08
N GLN A 168 5.41 -21.00 2.72
CA GLN A 168 4.11 -21.01 2.04
C GLN A 168 3.81 -19.63 1.46
N LEU A 169 3.36 -19.61 0.21
CA LEU A 169 2.92 -18.41 -0.48
C LEU A 169 1.40 -18.25 -0.37
N TYR A 170 0.98 -17.00 -0.23
CA TYR A 170 -0.41 -16.58 -0.20
C TYR A 170 -0.63 -15.43 -1.18
N LEU A 171 -1.84 -15.31 -1.71
CA LEU A 171 -2.27 -14.16 -2.50
C LEU A 171 -3.46 -13.51 -1.82
N TYR A 172 -3.29 -12.25 -1.41
CA TYR A 172 -4.37 -11.39 -0.94
C TYR A 172 -4.90 -10.58 -2.10
N TYR A 173 -6.18 -10.32 -2.13
CA TYR A 173 -6.83 -9.55 -3.19
C TYR A 173 -8.20 -9.05 -2.75
N LYS A 174 -8.78 -8.16 -3.53
CA LYS A 174 -10.13 -7.64 -3.25
C LYS A 174 -11.12 -7.99 -4.36
N SER A 175 -12.40 -8.12 -3.99
CA SER A 175 -13.50 -8.10 -4.97
C SER A 175 -13.68 -6.69 -5.54
N ASP A 176 -13.96 -6.56 -6.85
CA ASP A 176 -14.28 -5.26 -7.48
C ASP A 176 -15.78 -4.94 -7.41
N ALA A 177 -16.41 -5.31 -6.27
CA ALA A 177 -17.86 -5.21 -6.06
C ALA A 177 -18.38 -3.77 -5.98
N ASN A 178 -17.51 -2.78 -5.70
CA ASN A 178 -17.79 -1.36 -5.81
C ASN A 178 -17.82 -0.84 -7.25
N ASN A 179 -17.48 -1.67 -8.25
CA ASN A 179 -17.67 -1.34 -9.65
C ASN A 179 -19.10 -0.81 -9.87
N PRO A 180 -19.30 0.32 -10.59
CA PRO A 180 -20.61 0.94 -10.77
C PRO A 180 -21.72 0.03 -11.28
N ARG A 181 -21.36 -1.05 -11.99
CA ARG A 181 -22.33 -2.07 -12.46
C ARG A 181 -22.88 -2.93 -11.31
N PHE A 182 -22.18 -3.03 -10.19
CA PHE A 182 -22.52 -3.89 -9.07
C PHE A 182 -22.93 -3.08 -7.83
N GLY A 183 -22.18 -2.03 -7.48
CA GLY A 183 -22.52 -1.09 -6.39
C GLY A 183 -22.65 -1.77 -5.03
N LYS A 184 -21.85 -2.81 -4.76
CA LYS A 184 -21.88 -3.61 -3.53
C LYS A 184 -20.68 -3.27 -2.64
N LYS A 185 -20.72 -3.74 -1.41
CA LYS A 185 -19.57 -3.74 -0.50
C LYS A 185 -18.43 -4.58 -1.05
N THR A 186 -17.21 -4.18 -0.76
CA THR A 186 -15.98 -4.91 -1.14
C THR A 186 -15.50 -5.79 -0.01
N ASP A 187 -14.90 -6.91 -0.39
CA ASP A 187 -14.27 -7.84 0.54
C ASP A 187 -12.80 -8.02 0.16
N ILE A 188 -11.94 -8.16 1.16
CA ILE A 188 -10.58 -8.65 1.00
C ILE A 188 -10.57 -10.15 1.25
N PHE A 189 -9.95 -10.88 0.33
CA PHE A 189 -9.81 -12.32 0.35
C PHE A 189 -8.34 -12.74 0.42
N VAL A 190 -8.12 -13.99 0.80
CA VAL A 190 -6.84 -14.67 0.69
C VAL A 190 -7.02 -16.09 0.14
N GLN A 191 -6.07 -16.53 -0.68
CA GLN A 191 -5.89 -17.94 -1.08
C GLN A 191 -4.42 -18.33 -0.95
N LYS A 192 -4.15 -19.62 -0.80
CA LYS A 192 -2.78 -20.14 -0.95
C LYS A 192 -2.34 -20.01 -2.41
N LEU A 193 -1.06 -19.75 -2.60
CA LEU A 193 -0.40 -19.86 -3.89
C LEU A 193 0.42 -21.14 -3.95
N SER A 194 0.51 -21.71 -5.14
CA SER A 194 1.49 -22.75 -5.46
C SER A 194 2.92 -22.28 -5.18
N ALA A 195 3.84 -23.20 -4.95
CA ALA A 195 5.23 -22.88 -4.60
C ALA A 195 5.96 -22.02 -5.64
N ASN A 196 5.55 -22.08 -6.93
CA ASN A 196 6.08 -21.21 -7.99
C ASN A 196 5.36 -19.86 -8.09
N GLY A 197 4.28 -19.65 -7.33
CA GLY A 197 3.52 -18.39 -7.29
C GLY A 197 2.60 -18.14 -8.50
N LEU A 198 2.42 -19.11 -9.40
CA LEU A 198 1.69 -18.91 -10.67
C LEU A 198 0.24 -19.45 -10.65
N ALA A 199 -0.16 -20.15 -9.59
CA ALA A 199 -1.51 -20.70 -9.45
C ALA A 199 -2.02 -20.52 -8.02
N VAL A 200 -3.33 -20.38 -7.85
CA VAL A 200 -3.98 -20.41 -6.55
C VAL A 200 -4.39 -21.83 -6.18
N GLU A 201 -4.43 -22.12 -4.88
CA GLU A 201 -4.76 -23.42 -4.31
C GLU A 201 -5.86 -23.27 -3.24
N GLY A 202 -6.84 -24.16 -3.28
CA GLY A 202 -7.98 -24.16 -2.35
C GLY A 202 -8.99 -23.03 -2.62
N ASP A 203 -9.97 -22.93 -1.73
CA ASP A 203 -11.03 -21.94 -1.83
C ASP A 203 -10.61 -20.58 -1.24
N PRO A 204 -11.17 -19.46 -1.73
CA PRO A 204 -10.93 -18.14 -1.17
C PRO A 204 -11.51 -18.02 0.25
N VAL A 205 -10.76 -17.40 1.14
CA VAL A 205 -11.20 -17.06 2.49
C VAL A 205 -11.40 -15.55 2.58
N ALA A 206 -12.60 -15.10 2.95
CA ALA A 206 -12.87 -13.69 3.19
C ALA A 206 -12.26 -13.27 4.55
N LEU A 207 -11.49 -12.19 4.55
CA LEU A 207 -10.80 -11.66 5.73
C LEU A 207 -11.47 -10.43 6.31
N LEU A 208 -11.86 -9.48 5.47
CA LEU A 208 -12.45 -8.19 5.83
C LEU A 208 -13.53 -7.80 4.82
N ARG A 209 -14.46 -6.98 5.29
CA ARG A 209 -15.47 -6.30 4.47
C ARG A 209 -15.54 -4.85 4.90
N ASN A 210 -15.78 -3.89 3.99
CA ASN A 210 -16.00 -2.50 4.37
C ASN A 210 -17.29 -2.35 5.18
N ASP A 211 -17.17 -2.25 6.50
CA ASP A 211 -18.30 -2.18 7.42
C ASP A 211 -18.17 -1.06 8.48
N THR A 212 -17.04 -0.36 8.51
CA THR A 212 -16.81 0.78 9.38
C THR A 212 -17.03 2.11 8.67
N ALA A 213 -17.30 3.18 9.43
CA ALA A 213 -17.69 4.48 8.84
C ALA A 213 -16.57 5.14 8.00
N TRP A 214 -15.30 4.99 8.38
CA TRP A 214 -14.18 5.58 7.65
C TRP A 214 -13.89 4.88 6.32
N GLU A 215 -14.26 3.63 6.18
CA GLU A 215 -14.09 2.81 4.97
C GLU A 215 -15.09 3.19 3.87
N ALA A 216 -16.24 3.72 4.28
CA ALA A 216 -17.31 4.15 3.39
C ALA A 216 -17.68 3.11 2.32
N HIS A 217 -17.22 3.29 1.07
CA HIS A 217 -17.67 2.50 -0.07
C HIS A 217 -16.73 1.35 -0.45
N VAL A 218 -15.47 1.34 0.04
CA VAL A 218 -14.46 0.41 -0.44
C VAL A 218 -13.37 0.18 0.59
N ILE A 219 -12.92 -1.07 0.67
CA ILE A 219 -11.60 -1.46 1.16
C ILE A 219 -10.84 -2.10 0.00
N GLU A 220 -9.53 -1.83 -0.12
CA GLU A 220 -8.69 -2.28 -1.24
C GLU A 220 -7.21 -2.29 -0.91
N ALA A 221 -6.37 -2.70 -1.88
CA ALA A 221 -4.92 -2.73 -1.75
C ALA A 221 -4.44 -3.47 -0.49
N PRO A 222 -4.83 -4.74 -0.28
CA PRO A 222 -4.37 -5.50 0.88
C PRO A 222 -2.86 -5.69 0.84
N THR A 223 -2.19 -5.53 1.99
CA THR A 223 -0.77 -5.88 2.15
C THR A 223 -0.56 -6.57 3.49
N MET A 224 -0.28 -7.86 3.45
CA MET A 224 0.01 -8.63 4.65
C MET A 224 1.48 -8.49 5.04
N VAL A 225 1.72 -8.28 6.32
CA VAL A 225 3.06 -8.36 6.91
C VAL A 225 3.06 -9.24 8.15
N ARG A 226 4.18 -9.92 8.36
CA ARG A 226 4.43 -10.63 9.60
C ARG A 226 5.48 -9.87 10.43
N ARG A 227 5.24 -9.77 11.73
CA ARG A 227 6.15 -9.20 12.71
C ARG A 227 6.23 -10.11 13.93
N GLY A 228 7.27 -10.90 13.99
CA GLY A 228 7.35 -11.97 14.98
C GLY A 228 6.21 -12.97 14.80
N ASN A 229 5.34 -13.08 15.79
CA ASN A 229 4.15 -13.94 15.72
C ASN A 229 2.88 -13.22 15.25
N ASP A 230 2.94 -11.90 15.06
CA ASP A 230 1.79 -11.10 14.70
C ASP A 230 1.65 -10.99 13.18
N TYR A 231 0.42 -11.11 12.69
CA TYR A 231 0.03 -10.86 11.32
C TYR A 231 -0.77 -9.56 11.24
N VAL A 232 -0.32 -8.63 10.41
CA VAL A 232 -0.94 -7.33 10.23
C VAL A 232 -1.28 -7.12 8.76
N LEU A 233 -2.56 -6.99 8.47
CA LEU A 233 -3.08 -6.71 7.13
C LEU A 233 -3.32 -5.23 7.00
N PHE A 234 -2.47 -4.52 6.26
CA PHE A 234 -2.72 -3.13 5.87
C PHE A 234 -3.68 -3.11 4.68
N PHE A 235 -4.52 -2.09 4.63
CA PHE A 235 -5.43 -1.87 3.51
C PHE A 235 -5.74 -0.39 3.34
N SER A 236 -6.15 0.00 2.15
CA SER A 236 -6.69 1.33 1.87
C SER A 236 -8.20 1.30 1.85
N ALA A 237 -8.80 2.43 2.17
CA ALA A 237 -10.25 2.54 2.22
C ALA A 237 -10.75 3.91 1.78
N ASN A 238 -12.07 3.98 1.51
CA ASN A 238 -12.79 5.13 1.00
C ASN A 238 -12.46 5.44 -0.47
N HIS A 239 -13.00 6.53 -1.01
CA HIS A 239 -12.86 6.88 -2.42
C HIS A 239 -11.49 7.49 -2.72
N PHE A 240 -10.72 6.88 -3.63
CA PHE A 240 -9.37 7.37 -3.99
C PHE A 240 -9.39 8.69 -4.75
N GLY A 241 -10.48 9.03 -5.45
CA GLY A 241 -10.56 10.19 -6.33
C GLY A 241 -10.47 11.53 -5.59
N TRP A 242 -9.98 12.53 -6.29
CA TRP A 242 -10.02 13.93 -5.85
C TRP A 242 -10.87 14.73 -6.81
N GLU A 243 -12.16 14.75 -6.58
CA GLU A 243 -13.15 15.25 -7.52
C GLU A 243 -13.33 16.78 -7.47
N THR A 244 -13.14 17.41 -6.31
CA THR A 244 -13.35 18.85 -6.15
C THR A 244 -12.14 19.52 -5.50
N HIS A 245 -11.83 20.75 -5.92
CA HIS A 245 -10.76 21.55 -5.31
C HIS A 245 -11.05 22.00 -3.86
N GLN A 246 -12.25 21.78 -3.37
CA GLN A 246 -12.69 22.23 -2.04
C GLN A 246 -12.55 21.17 -0.96
N ARG A 247 -12.48 19.90 -1.32
CA ARG A 247 -12.35 18.77 -0.38
C ARG A 247 -11.21 17.87 -0.85
N LEU A 248 -10.37 17.50 0.08
CA LEU A 248 -9.33 16.50 -0.17
C LEU A 248 -9.97 15.15 -0.46
N SER A 249 -9.24 14.30 -1.19
CA SER A 249 -9.65 12.91 -1.34
C SER A 249 -9.79 12.27 0.04
N PRO A 250 -10.86 11.52 0.29
CA PRO A 250 -11.06 10.83 1.57
C PRO A 250 -10.27 9.52 1.67
N TYR A 251 -9.51 9.17 0.66
CA TYR A 251 -8.71 7.94 0.63
C TYR A 251 -7.73 7.91 1.79
N ALA A 252 -7.61 6.77 2.46
CA ALA A 252 -6.86 6.62 3.69
C ALA A 252 -6.34 5.19 3.84
N VAL A 253 -5.34 5.00 4.71
CA VAL A 253 -4.75 3.69 5.03
C VAL A 253 -5.12 3.30 6.45
N GLY A 254 -5.55 2.07 6.62
CA GLY A 254 -5.75 1.42 7.90
C GLY A 254 -5.07 0.06 7.97
N TYR A 255 -5.34 -0.66 9.04
CA TYR A 255 -4.83 -2.01 9.23
C TYR A 255 -5.81 -2.86 10.06
N ALA A 256 -5.67 -4.17 9.92
CA ALA A 256 -6.33 -5.16 10.73
C ALA A 256 -5.30 -6.10 11.36
N LYS A 257 -5.64 -6.67 12.52
CA LYS A 257 -4.86 -7.74 13.15
C LYS A 257 -5.46 -9.07 12.77
N CYS A 258 -4.60 -10.00 12.36
CA CYS A 258 -5.00 -11.34 11.94
C CYS A 258 -4.40 -12.41 12.84
N ALA A 259 -5.14 -13.48 13.10
CA ALA A 259 -4.66 -14.63 13.89
C ALA A 259 -3.63 -15.47 13.13
N GLY A 260 -3.58 -15.32 11.82
CA GLY A 260 -2.66 -16.02 10.92
C GLY A 260 -2.78 -15.46 9.50
N PRO A 261 -2.03 -16.04 8.53
CA PRO A 261 -2.05 -15.56 7.15
C PRO A 261 -3.41 -15.74 6.47
N MET A 262 -4.22 -16.67 6.94
CA MET A 262 -5.59 -16.89 6.45
C MET A 262 -6.66 -16.39 7.42
N GLY A 263 -6.30 -15.50 8.34
CA GLY A 263 -7.24 -14.91 9.30
C GLY A 263 -7.53 -15.81 10.51
N PRO A 264 -8.64 -15.55 11.25
CA PRO A 264 -9.52 -14.39 11.06
C PRO A 264 -8.81 -13.06 11.30
N CYS A 265 -9.30 -12.00 10.68
CA CYS A 265 -8.80 -10.64 10.84
C CYS A 265 -9.85 -9.74 11.51
N ALA A 266 -9.39 -8.72 12.23
CA ALA A 266 -10.24 -7.71 12.84
C ALA A 266 -9.63 -6.31 12.67
N ASP A 267 -10.46 -5.35 12.29
CA ASP A 267 -10.06 -3.96 12.14
C ASP A 267 -9.50 -3.36 13.42
N ALA A 268 -8.45 -2.58 13.28
CA ALA A 268 -7.88 -1.87 14.41
C ALA A 268 -8.72 -0.65 14.79
N PRO A 269 -9.01 -0.44 16.09
CA PRO A 269 -9.78 0.72 16.54
C PRO A 269 -9.13 2.07 16.23
N ALA A 270 -7.81 2.09 15.95
CA ALA A 270 -7.04 3.29 15.67
C ALA A 270 -7.11 3.75 14.20
N ASN A 271 -7.84 3.03 13.34
CA ASN A 271 -7.97 3.38 11.93
C ASN A 271 -8.72 4.70 11.71
N PRO A 272 -8.37 5.46 10.64
CA PRO A 272 -7.20 5.24 9.77
C PRO A 272 -5.89 5.74 10.39
N ILE A 273 -4.76 5.12 10.00
CA ILE A 273 -3.41 5.52 10.47
C ILE A 273 -2.73 6.54 9.57
N LEU A 274 -3.22 6.69 8.34
CA LEU A 274 -2.77 7.71 7.39
C LEU A 274 -4.00 8.22 6.63
N ASN A 275 -4.21 9.54 6.60
CA ASN A 275 -5.31 10.18 5.91
C ASN A 275 -4.89 11.53 5.33
N SER A 276 -5.75 12.11 4.53
CA SER A 276 -5.54 13.44 3.93
C SER A 276 -5.49 14.54 4.99
N TYR A 277 -4.62 15.54 4.74
CA TYR A 277 -4.56 16.74 5.57
C TYR A 277 -4.18 17.98 4.75
N ASN A 278 -4.60 19.14 5.23
CA ASN A 278 -4.16 20.46 4.79
C ASN A 278 -3.83 21.29 6.02
N ASP A 279 -2.59 21.38 6.33
CA ASP A 279 -2.08 22.05 7.54
C ASP A 279 -1.00 23.08 7.19
N ARG A 280 -0.97 24.21 7.90
CA ARG A 280 -0.01 25.29 7.60
C ARG A 280 1.44 24.90 7.87
N GLN A 281 1.70 24.00 8.81
CA GLN A 281 3.04 23.54 9.18
C GLN A 281 3.38 22.23 8.47
N ALA A 282 2.47 21.26 8.49
CA ALA A 282 2.66 19.95 7.88
C ALA A 282 2.44 19.92 6.37
N GLY A 283 1.96 21.01 5.76
CA GLY A 283 1.71 21.07 4.32
C GLY A 283 0.43 20.39 3.90
N CYS A 284 0.44 19.76 2.71
CA CYS A 284 -0.73 19.14 2.09
C CYS A 284 -0.43 17.70 1.69
N LEU A 285 -1.34 16.79 2.04
CA LEU A 285 -1.41 15.44 1.52
C LEU A 285 -2.86 15.14 1.15
N SER A 286 -3.13 14.66 -0.06
CA SER A 286 -4.49 14.35 -0.50
C SER A 286 -4.58 12.96 -1.08
N GLY A 287 -5.43 12.12 -0.51
CA GLY A 287 -5.68 10.76 -0.93
C GLY A 287 -4.47 9.84 -0.81
N PRO A 288 -3.80 9.78 0.35
CA PRO A 288 -2.75 8.79 0.54
C PRO A 288 -3.36 7.40 0.61
N GLY A 289 -2.83 6.47 -0.18
CA GLY A 289 -3.32 5.10 -0.18
C GLY A 289 -2.67 4.23 -1.23
N HIS A 290 -3.29 3.08 -1.47
CA HIS A 290 -2.78 1.98 -2.26
C HIS A 290 -1.34 1.65 -1.85
N GLN A 291 -1.21 1.33 -0.57
CA GLN A 291 0.07 1.07 0.06
C GLN A 291 0.59 -0.33 -0.29
N SER A 292 1.90 -0.45 -0.32
CA SER A 292 2.62 -1.71 -0.24
C SER A 292 3.66 -1.63 0.86
N VAL A 293 3.90 -2.71 1.59
CA VAL A 293 4.85 -2.75 2.70
C VAL A 293 5.98 -3.71 2.37
N PHE A 294 7.21 -3.25 2.58
CA PHE A 294 8.41 -4.03 2.32
C PHE A 294 9.45 -3.87 3.44
N SER A 295 10.36 -4.83 3.55
CA SER A 295 11.37 -4.85 4.61
C SER A 295 12.78 -4.59 4.11
N VAL A 296 13.57 -3.85 4.91
CA VAL A 296 15.01 -3.64 4.71
C VAL A 296 15.72 -4.00 6.02
N GLY A 297 16.22 -5.22 6.12
CA GLY A 297 16.62 -5.79 7.39
C GLY A 297 15.41 -5.89 8.33
N GLU A 298 15.56 -5.44 9.56
CA GLU A 298 14.48 -5.43 10.56
C GLU A 298 13.50 -4.25 10.42
N ARG A 299 13.79 -3.29 9.53
CA ARG A 299 12.97 -2.10 9.33
C ARG A 299 11.93 -2.35 8.25
N GLN A 300 10.71 -1.95 8.52
CA GLN A 300 9.62 -1.97 7.55
C GLN A 300 9.35 -0.57 7.01
N PHE A 301 9.01 -0.50 5.74
CA PHE A 301 8.68 0.72 5.03
C PHE A 301 7.35 0.53 4.29
N MET A 302 6.62 1.62 4.18
CA MET A 302 5.40 1.69 3.39
C MET A 302 5.67 2.58 2.18
N SER A 303 5.45 2.06 0.97
CA SER A 303 5.21 2.87 -0.22
C SER A 303 3.72 3.15 -0.33
N PHE A 304 3.36 4.33 -0.79
CA PHE A 304 1.97 4.71 -1.07
C PHE A 304 1.95 5.83 -2.11
N HIS A 305 0.83 6.01 -2.78
CA HIS A 305 0.66 7.18 -3.60
C HIS A 305 -0.17 8.26 -2.89
N ALA A 306 -0.04 9.51 -3.34
CA ALA A 306 -0.98 10.57 -3.06
C ALA A 306 -1.06 11.51 -4.27
N TRP A 307 -2.16 12.24 -4.39
CA TRP A 307 -2.38 13.16 -5.49
C TRP A 307 -1.38 14.31 -5.49
N ALA A 308 -0.90 14.66 -6.67
CA ALA A 308 -0.10 15.87 -6.87
C ALA A 308 -0.89 17.11 -6.43
N ALA A 309 -0.30 17.91 -5.55
CA ALA A 309 -0.93 19.08 -4.97
C ALA A 309 -0.06 20.33 -5.08
N THR A 310 -0.69 21.49 -5.32
CA THR A 310 -0.04 22.80 -5.23
C THR A 310 0.20 23.18 -3.76
N LYS A 311 1.01 24.24 -3.53
CA LYS A 311 1.23 24.81 -2.19
C LYS A 311 -0.07 25.23 -1.48
N GLY A 312 -1.13 25.52 -2.22
CA GLY A 312 -2.44 25.88 -1.68
C GLY A 312 -3.37 24.69 -1.46
N CYS A 313 -2.83 23.47 -1.49
CA CYS A 313 -3.59 22.22 -1.38
C CYS A 313 -4.72 22.09 -2.41
N ARG A 314 -4.42 22.44 -3.65
CA ARG A 314 -5.31 22.25 -4.79
C ARG A 314 -4.72 21.17 -5.69
N LYS A 315 -5.57 20.36 -6.29
CA LYS A 315 -5.17 19.33 -7.24
C LYS A 315 -4.31 19.91 -8.37
N ALA A 316 -3.12 19.35 -8.57
CA ALA A 316 -2.18 19.76 -9.60
C ALA A 316 -2.12 18.72 -10.71
N GLY A 317 -3.11 18.70 -11.59
CA GLY A 317 -3.21 17.69 -12.66
C GLY A 317 -3.87 16.38 -12.19
N ASN A 318 -3.60 15.28 -12.92
CA ASN A 318 -4.17 13.96 -12.65
C ASN A 318 -3.09 12.94 -12.26
N GLU A 319 -1.98 13.43 -11.72
CA GLU A 319 -0.84 12.60 -11.35
C GLU A 319 -0.93 12.16 -9.88
N ARG A 320 -0.50 10.96 -9.61
CA ARG A 320 -0.31 10.41 -8.25
C ARG A 320 1.17 10.11 -8.06
N TYR A 321 1.78 10.78 -7.09
CA TYR A 321 3.21 10.68 -6.80
C TYR A 321 3.51 9.57 -5.80
N LEU A 322 4.71 8.99 -5.90
CA LEU A 322 5.18 7.98 -4.96
C LEU A 322 5.75 8.62 -3.69
N TYR A 323 5.32 8.09 -2.56
CA TYR A 323 5.84 8.37 -1.23
C TYR A 323 6.41 7.09 -0.61
N VAL A 324 7.44 7.24 0.22
CA VAL A 324 8.00 6.15 1.02
C VAL A 324 8.25 6.66 2.44
N ALA A 325 7.75 5.94 3.43
CA ALA A 325 7.92 6.25 4.83
C ALA A 325 8.25 5.00 5.65
N PRO A 326 9.09 5.09 6.71
CA PRO A 326 9.28 3.97 7.62
C PRO A 326 8.04 3.72 8.45
N ILE A 327 7.75 2.46 8.73
CA ILE A 327 6.74 2.08 9.73
C ILE A 327 7.44 2.04 11.10
N LEU A 328 6.91 2.77 12.04
CA LEU A 328 7.31 2.78 13.44
C LEU A 328 6.26 2.03 14.23
N TRP A 329 6.70 1.15 15.13
CA TRP A 329 5.81 0.34 15.94
C TRP A 329 5.82 0.83 17.40
N ASP A 330 4.64 1.12 17.94
CA ASP A 330 4.43 1.38 19.37
C ASP A 330 3.70 0.16 19.97
N GLY A 331 4.49 -0.80 20.47
CA GLY A 331 3.97 -2.13 20.74
C GLY A 331 3.53 -2.84 19.44
N ASP A 332 2.25 -3.09 19.32
CA ASP A 332 1.59 -3.71 18.15
C ASP A 332 0.82 -2.72 17.26
N VAL A 333 0.96 -1.42 17.52
CA VAL A 333 0.31 -0.34 16.76
C VAL A 333 1.29 0.26 15.76
N PRO A 334 1.04 0.15 14.44
CA PRO A 334 1.87 0.79 13.43
C PRO A 334 1.58 2.29 13.34
N ARG A 335 2.64 3.07 13.13
CA ARG A 335 2.57 4.49 12.82
C ARG A 335 3.51 4.78 11.66
N LEU A 336 3.20 5.75 10.83
CA LEU A 336 4.15 6.19 9.83
C LEU A 336 5.12 7.21 10.42
N GLY A 337 6.40 6.96 10.21
CA GLY A 337 7.45 7.94 10.45
C GLY A 337 7.47 9.00 9.35
N LEU A 338 8.41 9.94 9.44
CA LEU A 338 8.58 10.98 8.43
C LEU A 338 8.96 10.35 7.08
N SER A 339 8.45 10.91 5.99
CA SER A 339 8.88 10.53 4.63
C SER A 339 10.39 10.57 4.50
N LEU A 340 10.92 9.62 3.76
CA LEU A 340 12.32 9.68 3.36
C LEU A 340 12.55 10.93 2.51
N ARG A 341 13.68 11.59 2.69
CA ARG A 341 14.03 12.84 1.98
C ARG A 341 15.47 12.79 1.49
N PRO A 342 15.78 13.43 0.35
CA PRO A 342 17.15 13.69 -0.01
C PRO A 342 17.84 14.45 1.14
N ALA A 343 19.06 14.04 1.49
CA ALA A 343 19.85 14.77 2.48
C ALA A 343 19.93 16.26 2.05
N GLN A 344 19.40 17.15 2.87
CA GLN A 344 19.54 18.57 2.61
C GLN A 344 21.03 18.87 2.56
N LYS A 345 21.53 19.42 1.44
CA LYS A 345 22.87 19.99 1.38
C LYS A 345 22.92 21.07 2.45
N VAL A 346 23.62 20.80 3.53
CA VAL A 346 23.95 21.85 4.52
C VAL A 346 24.68 22.91 3.72
N ARG A 347 24.03 24.05 3.46
CA ARG A 347 24.71 25.22 2.95
C ARG A 347 25.70 25.61 4.03
N ARG A 348 26.98 25.26 3.87
CA ARG A 348 28.04 25.88 4.67
C ARG A 348 27.99 27.35 4.29
N THR A 349 27.60 28.19 5.22
CA THR A 349 27.78 29.64 5.11
C THR A 349 29.28 29.87 4.94
N PRO A 350 29.74 30.54 3.88
CA PRO A 350 31.16 30.89 3.79
C PRO A 350 31.44 31.93 4.88
N GLY A 351 32.30 31.62 5.82
CA GLY A 351 32.92 32.61 6.75
C GLY A 351 32.20 32.75 8.09
N GLN A 352 32.59 31.97 9.05
CA GLN A 352 32.93 32.38 10.42
C GLN A 352 34.21 31.67 10.83
#